data_f4651a480695ae134917add89a1e3595
#
_entry.id   f4651a480695ae134917add89a1e3595
#
_cell.length_a   1.000
_cell.length_b   1.000
_cell.length_c   1.000
_cell.angle_alpha   90.00
_cell.angle_beta   90.00
_cell.angle_gamma   90.00
#
_symmetry.space_group_name_H-M   'P 1'
#
loop_
_entity.id
_entity.type
_entity.pdbx_description
1 polymer ?
#
loop_
_entity_poly.entity_id
_entity_poly.type
_entity_poly.pdbx_seq_one_letter_code
_entity_poly.pdbx_strand_id
1 'polypeptide(L)'
;MPNTKSAKKALKVSEKKRSRNRHFLALLKEAVKSFEAEIKSEAKDSAKINKALSLVYSRIDTLEKKNVIHKNNAARKKSAFAKIVHSVIA
;
A
#
# COMPACT_ATOMS: atom_id res chain seq x y z
N MET A 1 8.66 33.63 0.48
CA MET A 1 7.44 33.39 -0.31
C MET A 1 7.78 33.19 -1.78
N PRO A 2 7.15 32.21 -2.45
CA PRO A 2 7.37 32.03 -3.87
C PRO A 2 6.66 33.11 -4.66
N ASN A 3 7.40 34.13 -5.08
CA ASN A 3 6.84 35.25 -5.83
C ASN A 3 6.93 35.08 -7.34
N THR A 4 7.45 33.96 -7.83
CA THR A 4 7.59 33.68 -9.23
C THR A 4 6.52 32.71 -9.72
N LYS A 5 6.16 32.79 -11.00
CA LYS A 5 5.20 31.87 -11.62
C LYS A 5 5.69 30.43 -11.53
N SER A 6 6.98 30.19 -11.68
CA SER A 6 7.57 28.85 -11.59
C SER A 6 7.45 28.27 -10.18
N ALA A 7 7.66 29.07 -9.14
CA ALA A 7 7.48 28.63 -7.75
C ALA A 7 6.03 28.29 -7.43
N LYS A 8 5.08 29.08 -7.91
CA LYS A 8 3.65 28.80 -7.75
C LYS A 8 3.24 27.51 -8.46
N LYS A 9 3.78 27.29 -9.66
CA LYS A 9 3.52 26.07 -10.42
C LYS A 9 4.09 24.84 -9.70
N ALA A 10 5.29 24.95 -9.15
CA ALA A 10 5.92 23.86 -8.39
C ALA A 10 5.10 23.52 -7.16
N LEU A 11 4.55 24.51 -6.46
CA LEU A 11 3.68 24.29 -5.30
C LEU A 11 2.40 23.52 -5.67
N LYS A 12 1.75 23.91 -6.77
CA LYS A 12 0.55 23.22 -7.27
C LYS A 12 0.84 21.78 -7.64
N VAL A 13 1.98 21.51 -8.29
CA VAL A 13 2.38 20.15 -8.65
C VAL A 13 2.61 19.32 -7.40
N SER A 14 3.27 19.89 -6.38
CA SER A 14 3.49 19.20 -5.10
C SER A 14 2.19 18.84 -4.39
N GLU A 15 1.21 19.75 -4.41
CA GLU A 15 -0.11 19.50 -3.81
C GLU A 15 -0.85 18.38 -4.52
N LYS A 16 -0.80 18.33 -5.85
CA LYS A 16 -1.40 17.27 -6.64
C LYS A 16 -0.75 15.92 -6.35
N LYS A 17 0.57 15.87 -6.26
CA LYS A 17 1.32 14.65 -5.90
C LYS A 17 0.93 14.16 -4.52
N ARG A 18 0.85 15.06 -3.54
CA ARG A 18 0.47 14.73 -2.17
C ARG A 18 -0.93 14.13 -2.11
N SER A 19 -1.88 14.74 -2.82
CA SER A 19 -3.25 14.25 -2.89
C SER A 19 -3.32 12.85 -3.51
N ARG A 20 -2.60 12.64 -4.61
CA ARG A 20 -2.50 11.35 -5.27
C ARG A 20 -1.90 10.28 -4.36
N ASN A 21 -0.82 10.65 -3.63
CA ASN A 21 -0.16 9.73 -2.71
C ASN A 21 -1.10 9.31 -1.59
N ARG A 22 -1.87 10.23 -1.03
CA ARG A 22 -2.88 9.93 -0.01
C ARG A 22 -3.91 8.94 -0.51
N HIS A 23 -4.36 9.12 -1.75
CA HIS A 23 -5.33 8.23 -2.38
C HIS A 23 -4.79 6.79 -2.45
N PHE A 24 -3.58 6.62 -2.96
CA PHE A 24 -2.97 5.29 -3.07
C PHE A 24 -2.67 4.67 -1.71
N LEU A 25 -2.24 5.47 -0.74
CA LEU A 25 -2.02 4.98 0.62
C LEU A 25 -3.33 4.54 1.28
N ALA A 26 -4.43 5.25 1.02
CA ALA A 26 -5.74 4.86 1.53
C ALA A 26 -6.18 3.51 0.96
N LEU A 27 -5.94 3.27 -0.33
CA LEU A 27 -6.24 1.99 -0.96
C LEU A 27 -5.44 0.85 -0.32
N LEU A 28 -4.16 1.09 -0.01
CA LEU A 28 -3.35 0.10 0.70
C LEU A 28 -3.91 -0.18 2.08
N LYS A 29 -4.29 0.85 2.83
CA LYS A 29 -4.86 0.69 4.17
C LYS A 29 -6.13 -0.16 4.15
N GLU A 30 -7.00 0.06 3.16
CA GLU A 30 -8.20 -0.74 3.00
C GLU A 30 -7.88 -2.22 2.73
N ALA A 31 -6.91 -2.47 1.85
CA ALA A 31 -6.47 -3.82 1.54
C ALA A 31 -5.88 -4.50 2.77
N VAL A 32 -5.07 -3.79 3.55
CA VAL A 32 -4.49 -4.31 4.79
C VAL A 32 -5.57 -4.62 5.82
N LYS A 33 -6.58 -3.78 5.96
CA LYS A 33 -7.69 -4.04 6.89
C LYS A 33 -8.44 -5.31 6.52
N SER A 34 -8.72 -5.50 5.23
CA SER A 34 -9.38 -6.72 4.75
C SER A 34 -8.51 -7.95 5.01
N PHE A 35 -7.20 -7.83 4.78
CA PHE A 35 -6.25 -8.90 5.04
C PHE A 35 -6.22 -9.27 6.53
N GLU A 36 -6.15 -8.27 7.41
CA GLU A 36 -6.15 -8.49 8.86
C GLU A 36 -7.44 -9.15 9.34
N ALA A 37 -8.58 -8.75 8.76
CA ALA A 37 -9.86 -9.36 9.09
C ALA A 37 -9.88 -10.86 8.75
N GLU A 38 -9.32 -11.24 7.60
CA GLU A 38 -9.21 -12.64 7.21
C GLU A 38 -8.24 -13.41 8.11
N ILE A 39 -7.15 -12.79 8.53
CA ILE A 39 -6.17 -13.41 9.45
C ILE A 39 -6.80 -13.66 10.83
N LYS A 40 -7.62 -12.74 11.31
CA LYS A 40 -8.28 -12.84 12.61
C LYS A 40 -9.52 -13.73 12.58
N SER A 41 -10.02 -14.08 11.41
CA SER A 41 -11.20 -14.93 11.24
C SER A 41 -10.95 -16.30 11.85
N GLU A 42 -11.92 -16.83 12.56
CA GLU A 42 -11.85 -18.17 13.15
C GLU A 42 -11.76 -19.25 12.08
N ALA A 43 -12.41 -19.04 10.95
CA ALA A 43 -12.43 -19.99 9.85
C ALA A 43 -11.08 -20.21 9.18
N LYS A 44 -10.21 -19.19 9.17
CA LYS A 44 -8.86 -19.23 8.57
C LYS A 44 -8.80 -19.92 7.20
N ASP A 45 -9.66 -19.48 6.31
CA ASP A 45 -9.72 -19.99 4.94
C ASP A 45 -8.49 -19.55 4.17
N SER A 46 -7.62 -20.51 3.80
CA SER A 46 -6.37 -20.20 3.10
C SER A 46 -6.61 -19.53 1.75
N ALA A 47 -7.67 -19.91 1.02
CA ALA A 47 -8.00 -19.29 -0.26
C ALA A 47 -8.34 -17.81 -0.09
N LYS A 48 -9.16 -17.47 0.93
CA LYS A 48 -9.52 -16.08 1.21
C LYS A 48 -8.31 -15.27 1.68
N ILE A 49 -7.47 -15.86 2.53
CA ILE A 49 -6.25 -15.22 3.04
C ILE A 49 -5.30 -14.93 1.88
N ASN A 50 -5.08 -15.89 1.00
CA ASN A 50 -4.20 -15.72 -0.16
C ASN A 50 -4.76 -14.67 -1.14
N LYS A 51 -6.06 -14.61 -1.33
CA LYS A 51 -6.71 -13.60 -2.15
C LYS A 51 -6.49 -12.21 -1.57
N ALA A 52 -6.67 -12.06 -0.27
CA ALA A 52 -6.44 -10.79 0.43
C ALA A 52 -4.96 -10.38 0.34
N LEU A 53 -4.04 -11.34 0.49
CA LEU A 53 -2.61 -11.10 0.34
C LEU A 53 -2.27 -10.60 -1.06
N SER A 54 -2.85 -11.21 -2.09
CA SER A 54 -2.65 -10.80 -3.49
C SER A 54 -3.09 -9.35 -3.70
N LEU A 55 -4.21 -8.95 -3.10
CA LEU A 55 -4.69 -7.57 -3.19
C LEU A 55 -3.72 -6.60 -2.51
N VAL A 56 -3.21 -6.96 -1.32
CA VAL A 56 -2.21 -6.15 -0.62
C VAL A 56 -0.96 -5.99 -1.47
N TYR A 57 -0.47 -7.06 -2.07
CA TYR A 57 0.69 -7.02 -2.96
C TYR A 57 0.44 -6.10 -4.16
N SER A 58 -0.73 -6.20 -4.76
CA SER A 58 -1.12 -5.35 -5.89
C SER A 58 -1.07 -3.87 -5.51
N ARG A 59 -1.56 -3.51 -4.32
CA ARG A 59 -1.54 -2.13 -3.84
C ARG A 59 -0.12 -1.66 -3.55
N ILE A 60 0.72 -2.53 -2.96
CA ILE A 60 2.13 -2.21 -2.71
C ILE A 60 2.87 -1.98 -4.03
N ASP A 61 2.65 -2.84 -5.02
CA ASP A 61 3.26 -2.69 -6.35
C ASP A 61 2.85 -1.38 -7.02
N THR A 62 1.59 -0.98 -6.88
CA THR A 62 1.10 0.29 -7.40
C THR A 62 1.82 1.46 -6.76
N LEU A 63 2.01 1.42 -5.42
CA LEU A 63 2.74 2.46 -4.70
C LEU A 63 4.19 2.57 -5.15
N GLU A 64 4.85 1.43 -5.35
CA GLU A 64 6.22 1.39 -5.86
C GLU A 64 6.29 1.97 -7.27
N LYS A 65 5.39 1.55 -8.15
CA LYS A 65 5.32 2.00 -9.54
C LYS A 65 5.09 3.51 -9.64
N LYS A 66 4.30 4.06 -8.73
CA LYS A 66 4.01 5.51 -8.68
C LYS A 66 5.04 6.29 -7.87
N ASN A 67 6.10 5.64 -7.42
CA ASN A 67 7.17 6.25 -6.62
C ASN A 67 6.70 6.85 -5.30
N VAL A 68 5.61 6.31 -4.73
CA VAL A 68 5.13 6.70 -3.40
C VAL A 68 6.01 6.08 -2.33
N ILE A 69 6.45 4.84 -2.56
CA ILE A 69 7.40 4.15 -1.69
C ILE A 69 8.56 3.63 -2.53
N HIS A 70 9.71 3.46 -1.88
CA HIS A 70 10.89 2.91 -2.53
C HIS A 70 10.78 1.40 -2.66
N LYS A 71 11.42 0.80 -3.69
CA LYS A 71 11.36 -0.64 -3.93
C LYS A 71 11.82 -1.48 -2.73
N ASN A 72 12.79 -1.00 -1.97
CA ASN A 72 13.26 -1.70 -0.76
C ASN A 72 12.18 -1.73 0.31
N ASN A 73 11.45 -0.64 0.47
CA ASN A 73 10.32 -0.57 1.40
C ASN A 73 9.20 -1.51 0.96
N ALA A 74 8.91 -1.54 -0.35
CA ALA A 74 7.91 -2.45 -0.92
C ALA A 74 8.28 -3.91 -0.64
N ALA A 75 9.53 -4.27 -0.86
CA ALA A 75 10.01 -5.63 -0.61
C ALA A 75 9.87 -6.02 0.85
N ARG A 76 10.22 -5.12 1.78
CA ARG A 76 10.07 -5.35 3.22
C ARG A 76 8.62 -5.57 3.62
N LYS A 77 7.70 -4.75 3.08
CA LYS A 77 6.27 -4.89 3.36
C LYS A 77 5.73 -6.22 2.85
N LYS A 78 6.08 -6.59 1.62
CA LYS A 78 5.68 -7.88 1.05
C LYS A 78 6.18 -9.04 1.89
N SER A 79 7.45 -9.01 2.30
CA SER A 79 8.03 -10.04 3.15
C SER A 79 7.30 -10.16 4.49
N ALA A 80 6.99 -9.03 5.11
CA ALA A 80 6.29 -9.01 6.39
C ALA A 80 4.91 -9.67 6.28
N PHE A 81 4.14 -9.33 5.24
CA PHE A 81 2.82 -9.91 5.03
C PHE A 81 2.90 -11.40 4.68
N ALA A 82 3.89 -11.80 3.89
CA ALA A 82 4.11 -13.22 3.57
C ALA A 82 4.43 -14.04 4.80
N LYS A 83 5.24 -13.51 5.72
CA LYS A 83 5.56 -14.18 6.99
C LYS A 83 4.32 -14.37 7.85
N ILE A 84 3.43 -13.38 7.90
CA ILE A 84 2.18 -13.47 8.65
C ILE A 84 1.33 -14.62 8.09
N VAL A 85 1.16 -14.69 6.77
CA VAL A 85 0.39 -15.75 6.13
C VAL A 85 1.02 -17.12 6.41
N HIS A 86 2.33 -17.22 6.28
CA HIS A 86 3.03 -18.48 6.52
C HIS A 86 2.83 -18.98 7.95
N SER A 87 2.86 -18.08 8.93
CA SER A 87 2.67 -18.46 10.35
C SER A 87 1.22 -18.88 10.64
N VAL A 88 0.25 -18.38 9.88
CA VAL A 88 -1.18 -18.68 10.10
C VAL A 88 -1.60 -19.95 9.38
N ILE A 89 -1.13 -20.15 8.14
CA ILE A 89 -1.55 -21.27 7.29
C ILE A 89 -0.67 -22.52 7.46
N ALA A 90 0.59 -22.34 7.76
CA ALA A 90 1.58 -23.43 7.86
C ALA A 90 1.31 -24.42 8.99
#